data_ed54c93afdfa4b57c8e26f163df7c26e
#
_entry.id   ed54c93afdfa4b57c8e26f163df7c26e
#
_cell.length_a   1.000
_cell.length_b   1.000
_cell.length_c   1.000
_cell.angle_alpha   90.00
_cell.angle_beta   90.00
_cell.angle_gamma   90.00
#
_symmetry.space_group_name_H-M   'P 1'
#
loop_
_entity.id
_entity.type
_entity.pdbx_description
1 polymer ?
#
loop_
_entity_poly.entity_id
_entity_poly.type
_entity_poly.pdbx_seq_one_letter_code
_entity_poly.pdbx_strand_id
1 'polypeptide(L)'
;MTADRTPPDWEFKERDVLILRELSRDPQLSSRDLARILENDHDIEVSHVTVSESIRGMREEGVFREAIIPNEEYFIFGMFEFKINPEQFEEGWRDAMEYIRDSPNTLMYFLSDGEYQWKSVMMFPDRQTESKWIHDFYKEHGEVVHNIRNSVVHNVLKFRTDPEILETLHDDE
;
A
#
# COMPACT_ATOMS: atom_id res chain seq x y z
N MET A 1 -14.00 -0.35 14.70
CA MET A 1 -13.27 -1.63 14.66
C MET A 1 -11.80 -1.29 14.43
N THR A 2 -11.01 -1.25 15.47
CA THR A 2 -9.55 -1.18 15.34
C THR A 2 -9.13 -2.50 14.71
N ALA A 3 -8.66 -2.45 13.47
CA ALA A 3 -7.95 -3.59 12.91
C ALA A 3 -6.86 -3.96 13.92
N ASP A 4 -6.85 -5.20 14.35
CA ASP A 4 -5.77 -5.74 15.16
C ASP A 4 -4.48 -5.57 14.33
N ARG A 5 -3.74 -4.50 14.63
CA ARG A 5 -2.47 -4.20 14.00
C ARG A 5 -1.38 -4.98 14.72
N THR A 6 -1.49 -6.28 14.70
CA THR A 6 -0.35 -7.11 15.07
C THR A 6 0.69 -6.89 13.96
N PRO A 7 1.84 -6.30 14.28
CA PRO A 7 2.91 -6.19 13.29
C PRO A 7 3.30 -7.58 12.80
N PRO A 8 3.86 -7.72 11.60
CA PRO A 8 4.42 -8.98 11.14
C PRO A 8 5.35 -9.56 12.22
N ASP A 9 5.28 -10.87 12.44
CA ASP A 9 6.17 -11.56 13.38
C ASP A 9 7.56 -11.76 12.72
N TRP A 10 8.27 -10.63 12.58
CA TRP A 10 9.59 -10.58 11.96
C TRP A 10 10.59 -9.91 12.90
N GLU A 11 11.60 -10.67 13.31
CA GLU A 11 12.73 -10.16 14.08
C GLU A 11 13.76 -9.53 13.11
N PHE A 12 13.79 -8.20 13.08
CA PHE A 12 14.71 -7.47 12.21
C PHE A 12 16.16 -7.66 12.64
N LYS A 13 16.99 -8.07 11.68
CA LYS A 13 18.45 -8.00 11.80
C LYS A 13 18.91 -6.70 11.13
N GLU A 14 20.03 -6.16 11.56
CA GLU A 14 20.64 -4.96 10.96
C GLU A 14 20.69 -5.05 9.42
N ARG A 15 21.12 -6.20 8.90
CA ARG A 15 21.16 -6.43 7.44
C ARG A 15 19.79 -6.33 6.77
N ASP A 16 18.70 -6.71 7.44
CA ASP A 16 17.35 -6.70 6.86
C ASP A 16 16.87 -5.25 6.70
N VAL A 17 17.17 -4.39 7.67
CA VAL A 17 16.91 -2.95 7.62
C VAL A 17 17.71 -2.31 6.48
N LEU A 18 18.98 -2.65 6.36
CA LEU A 18 19.85 -2.13 5.29
C LEU A 18 19.39 -2.60 3.91
N ILE A 19 18.95 -3.87 3.77
CA ILE A 19 18.35 -4.38 2.53
C ILE A 19 17.11 -3.55 2.15
N LEU A 20 16.18 -3.32 3.09
CA LEU A 20 14.99 -2.52 2.85
C LEU A 20 15.34 -1.08 2.48
N ARG A 21 16.34 -0.49 3.13
CA ARG A 21 16.83 0.85 2.84
C ARG A 21 17.36 0.98 1.42
N GLU A 22 18.18 0.05 0.98
CA GLU A 22 18.72 0.08 -0.38
C GLU A 22 17.63 -0.20 -1.43
N LEU A 23 16.71 -1.16 -1.18
CA LEU A 23 15.56 -1.41 -2.04
C LEU A 23 14.60 -0.22 -2.11
N SER A 24 14.48 0.59 -1.05
CA SER A 24 13.66 1.82 -1.08
C SER A 24 14.27 2.91 -1.98
N ARG A 25 15.60 2.89 -2.16
CA ARG A 25 16.33 3.79 -3.08
C ARG A 25 16.28 3.31 -4.52
N ASP A 26 16.54 2.01 -4.69
CA ASP A 26 16.50 1.33 -6.00
C ASP A 26 15.86 -0.06 -5.88
N PRO A 27 14.57 -0.20 -6.21
CA PRO A 27 13.86 -1.48 -6.16
C PRO A 27 14.37 -2.53 -7.17
N GLN A 28 15.25 -2.16 -8.10
CA GLN A 28 15.78 -3.07 -9.12
C GLN A 28 17.09 -3.74 -8.72
N LEU A 29 17.64 -3.43 -7.56
CA LEU A 29 18.85 -4.06 -7.06
C LEU A 29 18.69 -5.57 -6.93
N SER A 30 19.65 -6.31 -7.53
CA SER A 30 19.70 -7.75 -7.36
C SER A 30 20.25 -8.14 -5.99
N SER A 31 19.96 -9.37 -5.53
CA SER A 31 20.54 -9.90 -4.28
C SER A 31 22.07 -9.88 -4.28
N ARG A 32 22.71 -9.95 -5.47
CA ARG A 32 24.17 -9.86 -5.61
C ARG A 32 24.68 -8.43 -5.43
N ASP A 33 23.94 -7.45 -5.97
CA ASP A 33 24.28 -6.04 -5.79
C ASP A 33 24.10 -5.63 -4.35
N LEU A 34 23.02 -6.07 -3.72
CA LEU A 34 22.77 -5.83 -2.30
C LEU A 34 23.84 -6.46 -1.41
N ALA A 35 24.23 -7.73 -1.66
CA ALA A 35 25.31 -8.35 -0.89
C ALA A 35 26.61 -7.56 -1.00
N ARG A 36 26.94 -7.05 -2.19
CA ARG A 36 28.15 -6.21 -2.41
C ARG A 36 28.05 -4.85 -1.72
N ILE A 37 26.87 -4.22 -1.72
CA ILE A 37 26.64 -2.95 -1.00
C ILE A 37 26.79 -3.17 0.51
N LEU A 38 26.20 -4.24 1.05
CA LEU A 38 26.33 -4.58 2.47
C LEU A 38 27.77 -4.81 2.90
N GLU A 39 28.56 -5.49 2.07
CA GLU A 39 29.99 -5.71 2.34
C GLU A 39 30.81 -4.42 2.24
N ASN A 40 30.65 -3.63 1.17
CA ASN A 40 31.51 -2.48 0.90
C ASN A 40 31.16 -1.24 1.72
N ASP A 41 29.88 -0.99 1.95
CA ASP A 41 29.39 0.26 2.52
C ASP A 41 28.99 0.13 3.99
N HIS A 42 28.72 -1.12 4.46
CA HIS A 42 28.24 -1.40 5.81
C HIS A 42 29.07 -2.42 6.59
N ASP A 43 30.15 -2.95 6.00
CA ASP A 43 31.04 -3.94 6.63
C ASP A 43 30.31 -5.23 7.08
N ILE A 44 29.22 -5.58 6.36
CA ILE A 44 28.42 -6.78 6.62
C ILE A 44 28.69 -7.83 5.54
N GLU A 45 29.51 -8.82 5.87
CA GLU A 45 29.80 -9.95 4.97
C GLU A 45 28.63 -10.94 4.94
N VAL A 46 27.91 -11.00 3.82
CA VAL A 46 26.73 -11.86 3.62
C VAL A 46 26.66 -12.39 2.19
N SER A 47 26.23 -13.65 2.04
CA SER A 47 26.07 -14.24 0.72
C SER A 47 24.80 -13.68 0.03
N HIS A 48 24.84 -13.59 -1.31
CA HIS A 48 23.67 -13.22 -2.10
C HIS A 48 22.49 -14.19 -1.91
N VAL A 49 22.74 -15.44 -1.52
CA VAL A 49 21.70 -16.43 -1.19
C VAL A 49 20.99 -16.00 0.09
N THR A 50 21.74 -15.64 1.12
CA THR A 50 21.18 -15.15 2.40
C THR A 50 20.37 -13.87 2.19
N VAL A 51 20.85 -12.92 1.37
CA VAL A 51 20.08 -11.71 1.01
C VAL A 51 18.77 -12.07 0.31
N SER A 52 18.81 -13.02 -0.65
CA SER A 52 17.62 -13.48 -1.35
C SER A 52 16.61 -14.14 -0.40
N GLU A 53 17.07 -14.91 0.57
CA GLU A 53 16.24 -15.54 1.60
C GLU A 53 15.61 -14.51 2.54
N SER A 54 16.38 -13.50 2.98
CA SER A 54 15.84 -12.39 3.78
C SER A 54 14.75 -11.64 3.03
N ILE A 55 14.97 -11.26 1.78
CA ILE A 55 13.96 -10.55 0.95
C ILE A 55 12.69 -11.40 0.80
N ARG A 56 12.85 -12.69 0.50
CA ARG A 56 11.72 -13.61 0.36
C ARG A 56 10.95 -13.74 1.67
N GLY A 57 11.64 -13.99 2.79
CA GLY A 57 11.00 -14.10 4.10
C GLY A 57 10.26 -12.85 4.50
N MET A 58 10.87 -11.67 4.39
CA MET A 58 10.22 -10.39 4.66
C MET A 58 8.98 -10.16 3.79
N ARG A 59 9.00 -10.60 2.53
CA ARG A 59 7.85 -10.50 1.62
C ARG A 59 6.72 -11.47 2.02
N GLU A 60 7.05 -12.72 2.34
CA GLU A 60 6.10 -13.76 2.76
C GLU A 60 5.41 -13.39 4.08
N GLU A 61 6.16 -12.82 5.03
CA GLU A 61 5.63 -12.32 6.32
C GLU A 61 4.92 -10.96 6.20
N GLY A 62 4.90 -10.34 5.00
CA GLY A 62 4.20 -9.08 4.77
C GLY A 62 4.89 -7.85 5.38
N VAL A 63 6.19 -7.92 5.67
CA VAL A 63 7.01 -6.79 6.16
C VAL A 63 6.97 -5.61 5.18
N PHE A 64 6.99 -5.90 3.89
CA PHE A 64 6.83 -4.89 2.83
C PHE A 64 6.02 -5.42 1.65
N ARG A 65 5.55 -4.50 0.81
CA ARG A 65 4.81 -4.79 -0.41
C ARG A 65 5.42 -4.05 -1.58
N GLU A 66 5.38 -4.69 -2.75
CA GLU A 66 5.82 -4.11 -4.01
C GLU A 66 4.61 -3.91 -4.93
N ALA A 67 4.57 -2.79 -5.64
CA ALA A 67 3.55 -2.50 -6.62
C ALA A 67 4.16 -1.76 -7.82
N ILE A 68 3.65 -2.04 -9.03
CA ILE A 68 3.92 -1.25 -10.21
C ILE A 68 2.83 -0.19 -10.32
N ILE A 69 3.23 1.07 -10.26
CA ILE A 69 2.31 2.20 -10.33
C ILE A 69 2.59 2.94 -11.64
N PRO A 70 1.62 2.94 -12.58
CA PRO A 70 1.75 3.70 -13.82
C PRO A 70 1.85 5.19 -13.53
N ASN A 71 2.47 5.92 -14.46
CA ASN A 71 2.55 7.36 -14.39
C ASN A 71 1.15 8.00 -14.52
N GLU A 72 0.89 9.06 -13.75
CA GLU A 72 -0.36 9.81 -13.71
C GLU A 72 -0.73 10.49 -15.05
N GLU A 73 0.21 10.60 -16.00
CA GLU A 73 -0.09 11.11 -17.33
C GLU A 73 -0.93 10.14 -18.18
N TYR A 74 -0.92 8.85 -17.84
CA TYR A 74 -1.67 7.82 -18.57
C TYR A 74 -3.02 7.48 -17.96
N PHE A 75 -3.25 7.86 -16.69
CA PHE A 75 -4.44 7.50 -15.94
C PHE A 75 -4.92 8.67 -15.09
N ILE A 76 -6.22 8.70 -14.83
CA ILE A 76 -6.79 9.59 -13.85
C ILE A 76 -6.67 8.92 -12.48
N PHE A 77 -5.91 9.53 -11.59
CA PHE A 77 -5.84 9.13 -10.20
C PHE A 77 -6.87 9.90 -9.39
N GLY A 78 -7.67 9.20 -8.62
CA GLY A 78 -8.66 9.76 -7.70
C GLY A 78 -8.45 9.26 -6.27
N MET A 79 -8.56 10.16 -5.32
CA MET A 79 -8.72 9.82 -3.92
C MET A 79 -10.21 9.76 -3.62
N PHE A 80 -10.68 8.60 -3.18
CA PHE A 80 -12.06 8.33 -2.83
C PHE A 80 -12.19 8.15 -1.33
N GLU A 81 -13.16 8.79 -0.75
CA GLU A 81 -13.47 8.71 0.66
C GLU A 81 -14.96 8.36 0.82
N PHE A 82 -15.24 7.28 1.55
CA PHE A 82 -16.57 6.71 1.68
C PHE A 82 -17.07 6.92 3.10
N LYS A 83 -18.24 7.53 3.23
CA LYS A 83 -18.95 7.69 4.48
C LYS A 83 -19.96 6.58 4.64
N ILE A 84 -19.79 5.77 5.68
CA ILE A 84 -20.65 4.64 5.97
C ILE A 84 -21.96 5.14 6.61
N ASN A 85 -23.06 4.48 6.26
CA ASN A 85 -24.33 4.63 6.96
C ASN A 85 -24.33 3.74 8.22
N PRO A 86 -24.29 4.30 9.44
CA PRO A 86 -24.25 3.49 10.65
C PRO A 86 -25.48 2.59 10.84
N GLU A 87 -26.63 3.01 10.31
CA GLU A 87 -27.90 2.29 10.47
C GLU A 87 -27.95 1.01 9.62
N GLN A 88 -27.16 0.96 8.54
CA GLN A 88 -27.11 -0.15 7.58
C GLN A 88 -25.83 -1.00 7.70
N PHE A 89 -25.04 -0.75 8.76
CA PHE A 89 -23.71 -1.39 8.90
C PHE A 89 -23.77 -2.89 9.18
N GLU A 90 -24.89 -3.42 9.70
CA GLU A 90 -25.02 -4.85 9.99
C GLU A 90 -25.14 -5.72 8.75
N GLU A 91 -25.70 -5.17 7.66
CA GLU A 91 -25.92 -5.89 6.40
C GLU A 91 -25.23 -5.19 5.23
N GLY A 92 -24.60 -5.94 4.34
CA GLY A 92 -24.06 -5.44 3.06
C GLY A 92 -22.73 -4.71 3.10
N TRP A 93 -22.18 -4.35 4.28
CA TRP A 93 -20.91 -3.64 4.35
C TRP A 93 -19.72 -4.46 3.81
N ARG A 94 -19.78 -5.78 3.97
CA ARG A 94 -18.72 -6.68 3.46
C ARG A 94 -18.71 -6.69 1.94
N ASP A 95 -19.86 -6.80 1.33
CA ASP A 95 -20.01 -6.79 -0.13
C ASP A 95 -19.54 -5.45 -0.71
N ALA A 96 -19.88 -4.33 -0.06
CA ALA A 96 -19.40 -3.02 -0.47
C ALA A 96 -17.86 -2.88 -0.31
N MET A 97 -17.28 -3.42 0.76
CA MET A 97 -15.82 -3.44 0.94
C MET A 97 -15.15 -4.32 -0.12
N GLU A 98 -15.71 -5.49 -0.40
CA GLU A 98 -15.20 -6.42 -1.41
C GLU A 98 -15.28 -5.81 -2.80
N TYR A 99 -16.38 -5.14 -3.13
CA TYR A 99 -16.52 -4.42 -4.39
C TYR A 99 -15.40 -3.39 -4.60
N ILE A 100 -15.08 -2.59 -3.56
CA ILE A 100 -13.97 -1.62 -3.63
C ILE A 100 -12.64 -2.35 -3.72
N ARG A 101 -12.38 -3.32 -2.84
CA ARG A 101 -11.10 -4.03 -2.74
C ARG A 101 -10.74 -4.76 -4.02
N ASP A 102 -11.71 -5.44 -4.61
CA ASP A 102 -11.51 -6.35 -5.73
C ASP A 102 -11.68 -5.63 -7.09
N SER A 103 -12.03 -4.34 -7.06
CA SER A 103 -12.10 -3.51 -8.27
C SER A 103 -10.72 -3.40 -8.93
N PRO A 104 -10.62 -3.64 -10.26
CA PRO A 104 -9.36 -3.47 -11.00
C PRO A 104 -8.87 -2.02 -11.02
N ASN A 105 -9.73 -1.07 -10.65
CA ASN A 105 -9.40 0.35 -10.55
C ASN A 105 -8.79 0.71 -9.20
N THR A 106 -8.86 -0.15 -8.19
CA THR A 106 -8.36 0.14 -6.84
C THR A 106 -6.87 -0.13 -6.76
N LEU A 107 -6.11 0.93 -6.50
CA LEU A 107 -4.67 0.86 -6.24
C LEU A 107 -4.37 0.64 -4.75
N MET A 108 -5.03 1.39 -3.89
CA MET A 108 -4.92 1.28 -2.44
C MET A 108 -6.31 1.39 -1.81
N TYR A 109 -6.57 0.59 -0.79
CA TYR A 109 -7.79 0.66 0.00
C TYR A 109 -7.46 0.47 1.47
N PHE A 110 -7.94 1.35 2.32
CA PHE A 110 -7.63 1.35 3.74
C PHE A 110 -8.76 1.91 4.59
N LEU A 111 -8.80 1.48 5.84
CA LEU A 111 -9.69 1.99 6.86
C LEU A 111 -9.01 3.13 7.59
N SER A 112 -9.77 4.15 7.98
CA SER A 112 -9.26 5.30 8.71
C SER A 112 -10.26 5.78 9.74
N ASP A 113 -9.79 6.59 10.67
CA ASP A 113 -10.63 7.31 11.61
C ASP A 113 -11.33 8.49 10.91
N GLY A 114 -12.38 9.02 11.56
CA GLY A 114 -13.10 10.20 11.14
C GLY A 114 -14.42 9.93 10.43
N GLU A 115 -14.94 10.93 9.76
CA GLU A 115 -16.27 10.92 9.14
C GLU A 115 -16.35 9.99 7.91
N TYR A 116 -15.25 9.89 7.16
CA TYR A 116 -15.09 9.02 6.00
C TYR A 116 -14.17 7.88 6.38
N GLN A 117 -14.76 6.77 6.80
CA GLN A 117 -14.03 5.66 7.41
C GLN A 117 -13.27 4.80 6.40
N TRP A 118 -13.75 4.72 5.16
CA TRP A 118 -13.09 3.98 4.10
C TRP A 118 -12.46 4.95 3.12
N LYS A 119 -11.24 4.68 2.72
CA LYS A 119 -10.49 5.51 1.76
C LYS A 119 -9.81 4.64 0.74
N SER A 120 -9.82 5.09 -0.49
CA SER A 120 -9.17 4.40 -1.60
C SER A 120 -8.46 5.38 -2.51
N VAL A 121 -7.31 4.97 -3.02
CA VAL A 121 -6.70 5.58 -4.20
C VAL A 121 -7.05 4.68 -5.38
N MET A 122 -7.69 5.26 -6.38
CA MET A 122 -8.18 4.55 -7.55
C MET A 122 -7.62 5.15 -8.83
N MET A 123 -7.52 4.31 -9.86
CA MET A 123 -6.98 4.65 -11.18
C MET A 123 -8.04 4.38 -12.25
N PHE A 124 -8.27 5.34 -13.15
CA PHE A 124 -9.20 5.18 -14.25
C PHE A 124 -8.56 5.63 -15.57
N PRO A 125 -8.88 4.96 -16.69
CA PRO A 125 -8.37 5.37 -18.00
C PRO A 125 -8.94 6.73 -18.44
N ASP A 126 -10.15 7.06 -18.02
CA ASP A 126 -10.86 8.30 -18.36
C ASP A 126 -11.97 8.63 -17.35
N ARG A 127 -12.53 9.85 -17.49
CA ARG A 127 -13.62 10.36 -16.63
C ARG A 127 -14.93 9.62 -16.81
N GLN A 128 -15.20 9.06 -17.95
CA GLN A 128 -16.43 8.31 -18.20
C GLN A 128 -16.40 7.00 -17.42
N THR A 129 -15.27 6.32 -17.42
CA THR A 129 -15.06 5.09 -16.63
C THR A 129 -15.16 5.35 -15.13
N GLU A 130 -14.56 6.45 -14.64
CA GLU A 130 -14.69 6.88 -13.26
C GLU A 130 -16.16 7.12 -12.87
N SER A 131 -16.87 7.92 -13.67
CA SER A 131 -18.29 8.24 -13.42
C SER A 131 -19.18 7.02 -13.45
N LYS A 132 -18.92 6.08 -14.38
CA LYS A 132 -19.63 4.82 -14.46
C LYS A 132 -19.41 3.98 -13.21
N TRP A 133 -18.16 3.86 -12.75
CA TRP A 133 -17.82 3.12 -11.53
C TRP A 133 -18.57 3.67 -10.31
N ILE A 134 -18.57 4.99 -10.14
CA ILE A 134 -19.31 5.65 -9.03
C ILE A 134 -20.80 5.36 -9.13
N HIS A 135 -21.39 5.44 -10.32
CA HIS A 135 -22.79 5.17 -10.54
C HIS A 135 -23.15 3.71 -10.19
N ASP A 136 -22.37 2.76 -10.70
CA ASP A 136 -22.60 1.32 -10.48
C ASP A 136 -22.44 0.99 -8.97
N PHE A 137 -21.44 1.56 -8.31
CA PHE A 137 -21.25 1.42 -6.88
C PHE A 137 -22.46 1.93 -6.08
N TYR A 138 -22.95 3.13 -6.36
CA TYR A 138 -24.13 3.68 -5.66
C TYR A 138 -25.38 2.86 -5.92
N LYS A 139 -25.52 2.31 -7.11
CA LYS A 139 -26.68 1.47 -7.46
C LYS A 139 -26.72 0.20 -6.62
N GLU A 140 -25.57 -0.38 -6.31
CA GLU A 140 -25.46 -1.65 -5.59
C GLU A 140 -25.29 -1.47 -4.07
N HIS A 141 -24.60 -0.40 -3.65
CA HIS A 141 -24.15 -0.23 -2.26
C HIS A 141 -24.54 1.13 -1.65
N GLY A 142 -25.39 1.90 -2.30
CA GLY A 142 -25.78 3.24 -1.82
C GLY A 142 -26.55 3.26 -0.49
N GLU A 143 -27.10 2.14 -0.04
CA GLU A 143 -27.71 2.01 1.27
C GLU A 143 -26.65 1.95 2.37
N VAL A 144 -25.54 1.29 2.11
CA VAL A 144 -24.43 1.09 3.04
C VAL A 144 -23.48 2.30 3.07
N VAL A 145 -23.23 2.87 1.89
CA VAL A 145 -22.35 4.05 1.74
C VAL A 145 -23.21 5.29 1.48
N HIS A 146 -23.34 6.11 2.51
CA HIS A 146 -24.17 7.31 2.46
C HIS A 146 -23.62 8.40 1.53
N ASN A 147 -22.31 8.53 1.45
CA ASN A 147 -21.65 9.55 0.64
C ASN A 147 -20.27 9.08 0.14
N ILE A 148 -19.95 9.48 -1.07
CA ILE A 148 -18.61 9.37 -1.63
C ILE A 148 -18.09 10.77 -1.95
N ARG A 149 -16.94 11.12 -1.37
CA ARG A 149 -16.17 12.29 -1.76
C ARG A 149 -15.01 11.83 -2.61
N ASN A 150 -14.87 12.37 -3.79
CA ASN A 150 -13.72 12.09 -4.65
C ASN A 150 -12.97 13.37 -4.98
N SER A 151 -11.65 13.25 -5.06
CA SER A 151 -10.74 14.32 -5.44
C SER A 151 -9.77 13.79 -6.49
N VAL A 152 -9.56 14.56 -7.54
CA VAL A 152 -8.56 14.21 -8.55
C VAL A 152 -7.18 14.51 -8.03
N VAL A 153 -6.29 13.55 -8.18
CA VAL A 153 -4.87 13.75 -7.94
C VAL A 153 -4.27 14.34 -9.23
N HIS A 154 -3.84 15.59 -9.17
CA HIS A 154 -3.26 16.27 -10.33
C HIS A 154 -1.78 15.99 -10.51
N ASN A 155 -1.07 15.71 -9.43
CA ASN A 155 0.37 15.46 -9.46
C ASN A 155 0.80 14.65 -8.23
N VAL A 156 1.58 13.61 -8.46
CA VAL A 156 2.20 12.81 -7.40
C VAL A 156 3.61 13.33 -7.16
N LEU A 157 3.80 14.10 -6.10
CA LEU A 157 5.07 14.74 -5.81
C LEU A 157 6.10 13.79 -5.15
N LYS A 158 5.62 12.78 -4.44
CA LYS A 158 6.46 11.75 -3.81
C LYS A 158 5.70 10.45 -3.70
N PHE A 159 6.30 9.38 -4.20
CA PHE A 159 5.81 8.01 -4.02
C PHE A 159 6.99 7.07 -3.74
N ARG A 160 7.52 7.18 -2.56
CA ARG A 160 8.59 6.28 -2.08
C ARG A 160 8.66 6.34 -0.56
N THR A 161 9.12 5.25 0.05
CA THR A 161 9.53 5.24 1.45
C THR A 161 10.86 5.98 1.58
N ASP A 162 10.98 6.83 2.60
CA ASP A 162 12.25 7.46 2.90
C ASP A 162 13.14 6.44 3.63
N PRO A 163 14.39 6.24 3.21
CA PRO A 163 15.29 5.28 3.85
C PRO A 163 15.47 5.51 5.36
N GLU A 164 15.45 6.75 5.81
CA GLU A 164 15.66 7.11 7.22
C GLU A 164 14.56 6.57 8.14
N ILE A 165 13.31 6.47 7.66
CA ILE A 165 12.22 5.90 8.48
C ILE A 165 12.41 4.39 8.71
N LEU A 166 13.13 3.71 7.83
CA LEU A 166 13.37 2.28 7.95
C LEU A 166 14.41 1.94 9.03
N GLU A 167 15.28 2.91 9.37
CA GLU A 167 16.29 2.74 10.43
C GLU A 167 15.62 2.54 11.80
N THR A 168 14.43 3.11 12.01
CA THR A 168 13.66 2.94 13.26
C THR A 168 13.17 1.51 13.51
N LEU A 169 13.22 0.62 12.52
CA LEU A 169 12.82 -0.79 12.69
C LEU A 169 13.82 -1.61 13.52
N HIS A 170 15.01 -1.08 13.77
CA HIS A 170 16.07 -1.77 14.53
C HIS A 170 16.44 -1.06 15.84
N ASP A 171 15.95 0.17 16.08
CA ASP A 171 16.37 1.02 17.22
C ASP A 171 15.66 0.71 18.56
N ASP A 172 15.01 -0.42 18.73
CA ASP A 172 14.28 -0.81 19.95
C ASP A 172 15.14 -1.68 20.93
N GLU A 173 16.43 -1.31 21.17
CA GLU A 173 17.19 -1.83 22.33
C GLU A 173 17.74 -0.72 23.21
#